data_bc47f5691e0fff904b7ecfdd2b394e8c
#
_entry.id   bc47f5691e0fff904b7ecfdd2b394e8c
#
_cell.length_a   1.000
_cell.length_b   1.000
_cell.length_c   1.000
_cell.angle_alpha   90.00
_cell.angle_beta   90.00
_cell.angle_gamma   90.00
#
_symmetry.space_group_name_H-M   'P 1'
#
loop_
_entity.id
_entity.type
_entity.pdbx_description
1 polymer ?
#
loop_
_entity_poly.entity_id
_entity_poly.type
_entity_poly.pdbx_seq_one_letter_code
_entity_poly.pdbx_strand_id
1 'polypeptide(L)'
;MSYTVQATGSTPALLIYLIDISGSMTLELEGQRRMDIVNEGLQTIIRQIVYRATKGSKVSPRYRIAILAYSDEVYDLLDGVKSIDRIANRGSLPPLYPKRFTDTAKAFKQAEKILQSELRNMEHCPVPLICHMMDGIYTGEDPEPIVERIKAMSIPDGQVLVENIFITEDASTSRIRDTRAWKGMMPDSFVVDPYSEKLKRMSSVIPESYREMMMESGYSVQKGALMMLPGTSKDLISLGLQMSASTPM
;
A
#
# COMPACT_ATOMS: atom_id res chain seq x y z
N MET A 1 -2.48 -2.52 -21.35
CA MET A 1 -1.77 -2.81 -20.10
C MET A 1 -2.53 -3.93 -19.43
N SER A 2 -1.84 -5.04 -19.17
CA SER A 2 -2.54 -6.29 -18.79
C SER A 2 -2.59 -6.53 -17.30
N TYR A 3 -1.58 -6.08 -16.55
CA TYR A 3 -1.43 -6.35 -15.12
C TYR A 3 -1.60 -7.84 -14.79
N THR A 4 -1.00 -8.71 -15.61
CA THR A 4 -1.19 -10.17 -15.55
C THR A 4 0.09 -10.93 -15.32
N VAL A 5 1.24 -10.25 -15.25
CA VAL A 5 2.52 -10.91 -15.01
C VAL A 5 2.55 -11.45 -13.57
N GLN A 6 2.87 -12.72 -13.45
CA GLN A 6 2.98 -13.41 -12.15
C GLN A 6 4.33 -13.15 -11.50
N ALA A 7 4.31 -12.94 -10.18
CA ALA A 7 5.55 -12.86 -9.39
C ALA A 7 6.21 -14.24 -9.27
N THR A 8 7.48 -14.31 -9.67
CA THR A 8 8.31 -15.53 -9.52
C THR A 8 9.65 -15.19 -8.86
N GLY A 9 10.49 -16.18 -8.61
CA GLY A 9 11.84 -15.95 -8.08
C GLY A 9 12.76 -15.20 -9.04
N SER A 10 12.52 -15.29 -10.36
CA SER A 10 13.26 -14.58 -11.40
C SER A 10 12.60 -13.26 -11.83
N THR A 11 11.31 -13.13 -11.64
CA THR A 11 10.52 -11.93 -11.96
C THR A 11 9.74 -11.46 -10.73
N PRO A 12 10.45 -10.96 -9.69
CA PRO A 12 9.81 -10.63 -8.42
C PRO A 12 8.95 -9.36 -8.51
N ALA A 13 7.84 -9.34 -7.77
CA ALA A 13 7.05 -8.13 -7.57
C ALA A 13 7.77 -7.14 -6.65
N LEU A 14 7.72 -5.85 -6.95
CA LEU A 14 8.22 -4.79 -6.08
C LEU A 14 7.05 -4.12 -5.34
N LEU A 15 7.11 -4.18 -4.01
CA LEU A 15 6.16 -3.54 -3.10
C LEU A 15 6.88 -2.46 -2.29
N ILE A 16 6.33 -1.24 -2.29
CA ILE A 16 6.86 -0.12 -1.51
C ILE A 16 5.78 0.31 -0.52
N TYR A 17 6.04 0.14 0.77
CA TYR A 17 5.17 0.62 1.84
C TYR A 17 5.62 1.99 2.30
N LEU A 18 4.73 2.98 2.25
CA LEU A 18 4.90 4.31 2.82
C LEU A 18 3.98 4.43 4.03
N ILE A 19 4.55 4.59 5.20
CA ILE A 19 3.80 4.53 6.47
C ILE A 19 3.94 5.84 7.20
N ASP A 20 2.84 6.55 7.34
CA ASP A 20 2.75 7.74 8.17
C ASP A 20 2.96 7.37 9.65
N ILE A 21 3.91 8.04 10.28
CA ILE A 21 4.17 7.95 11.71
C ILE A 21 4.03 9.32 12.40
N SER A 22 3.14 10.16 11.89
CA SER A 22 2.86 11.48 12.46
C SER A 22 2.18 11.40 13.82
N GLY A 23 2.03 12.55 14.47
CA GLY A 23 1.46 12.64 15.83
C GLY A 23 0.01 12.16 15.91
N SER A 24 -0.78 12.32 14.86
CA SER A 24 -2.17 11.84 14.77
C SER A 24 -2.30 10.32 14.87
N MET A 25 -1.24 9.57 14.56
CA MET A 25 -1.19 8.11 14.73
C MET A 25 -1.23 7.66 16.21
N THR A 26 -1.16 8.59 17.17
CA THR A 26 -1.44 8.33 18.58
C THR A 26 -2.92 8.21 18.90
N LEU A 27 -3.79 8.73 18.03
CA LEU A 27 -5.24 8.66 18.19
C LEU A 27 -5.71 7.21 18.12
N GLU A 28 -6.89 6.94 18.68
CA GLU A 28 -7.49 5.62 18.69
C GLU A 28 -8.39 5.39 17.46
N LEU A 29 -8.54 4.14 17.11
CA LEU A 29 -9.54 3.60 16.17
C LEU A 29 -10.04 2.29 16.77
N GLU A 30 -11.34 2.16 16.99
CA GLU A 30 -11.95 0.96 17.62
C GLU A 30 -11.29 0.57 18.96
N GLY A 31 -10.91 1.58 19.78
CA GLY A 31 -10.31 1.37 21.12
C GLY A 31 -8.85 0.92 21.11
N GLN A 32 -8.16 1.01 19.98
CA GLN A 32 -6.73 0.73 19.86
C GLN A 32 -6.03 1.91 19.15
N ARG A 33 -4.79 2.23 19.52
CA ARG A 33 -4.04 3.29 18.82
C ARG A 33 -3.84 2.93 17.35
N ARG A 34 -4.02 3.91 16.46
CA ARG A 34 -3.82 3.75 15.00
C ARG A 34 -2.46 3.15 14.67
N MET A 35 -1.40 3.61 15.33
CA MET A 35 -0.04 3.10 15.12
C MET A 35 0.11 1.63 15.52
N ASP A 36 -0.57 1.18 16.57
CA ASP A 36 -0.53 -0.22 16.98
C ASP A 36 -1.24 -1.10 15.94
N ILE A 37 -2.39 -0.64 15.42
CA ILE A 37 -3.10 -1.34 14.32
C ILE A 37 -2.21 -1.46 13.08
N VAL A 38 -1.51 -0.39 12.72
CA VAL A 38 -0.60 -0.39 11.56
C VAL A 38 0.60 -1.32 11.81
N ASN A 39 1.19 -1.30 12.99
CA ASN A 39 2.27 -2.22 13.36
C ASN A 39 1.84 -3.69 13.26
N GLU A 40 0.69 -4.04 13.81
CA GLU A 40 0.13 -5.40 13.74
C GLU A 40 -0.17 -5.80 12.28
N GLY A 41 -0.80 -4.90 11.52
CA GLY A 41 -1.10 -5.10 10.11
C GLY A 41 0.15 -5.33 9.27
N LEU A 42 1.18 -4.49 9.45
CA LEU A 42 2.44 -4.61 8.72
C LEU A 42 3.17 -5.93 9.03
N GLN A 43 3.23 -6.32 10.31
CA GLN A 43 3.80 -7.61 10.71
C GLN A 43 3.01 -8.78 10.11
N THR A 44 1.69 -8.66 10.07
CA THR A 44 0.82 -9.70 9.53
C THR A 44 0.99 -9.85 8.03
N ILE A 45 1.02 -8.73 7.27
CA ILE A 45 1.18 -8.82 5.82
C ILE A 45 2.55 -9.36 5.43
N ILE A 46 3.63 -8.96 6.11
CA ILE A 46 4.96 -9.53 5.87
C ILE A 46 4.97 -11.04 6.11
N ARG A 47 4.37 -11.52 7.20
CA ARG A 47 4.23 -12.98 7.44
C ARG A 47 3.44 -13.68 6.35
N GLN A 48 2.36 -13.08 5.86
CA GLN A 48 1.57 -13.64 4.76
C GLN A 48 2.36 -13.69 3.44
N ILE A 49 3.13 -12.65 3.13
CA ILE A 49 4.00 -12.64 1.94
C ILE A 49 5.08 -13.73 2.05
N VAL A 50 5.72 -13.88 3.21
CA VAL A 50 6.66 -14.98 3.48
C VAL A 50 5.99 -16.33 3.27
N TYR A 51 4.80 -16.54 3.84
CA TYR A 51 4.04 -17.78 3.69
C TYR A 51 3.74 -18.09 2.21
N ARG A 52 3.21 -17.10 1.46
CA ARG A 52 2.93 -17.23 0.01
C ARG A 52 4.20 -17.50 -0.83
N ALA A 53 5.34 -16.98 -0.39
CA ALA A 53 6.62 -17.18 -1.05
C ALA A 53 7.29 -18.52 -0.68
N THR A 54 6.79 -19.21 0.34
CA THR A 54 7.39 -20.46 0.83
C THR A 54 6.97 -21.63 -0.03
N LYS A 55 7.95 -22.41 -0.52
CA LYS A 55 7.76 -23.68 -1.21
C LYS A 55 8.60 -24.75 -0.53
N GLY A 56 7.93 -25.71 0.11
CA GLY A 56 8.60 -26.67 0.99
C GLY A 56 9.26 -25.95 2.18
N SER A 57 10.56 -26.13 2.36
CA SER A 57 11.34 -25.47 3.45
C SER A 57 12.03 -24.16 3.02
N LYS A 58 11.82 -23.70 1.79
CA LYS A 58 12.54 -22.53 1.24
C LYS A 58 11.58 -21.38 0.95
N VAL A 59 11.99 -20.17 1.30
CA VAL A 59 11.32 -18.93 0.88
C VAL A 59 11.88 -18.52 -0.47
N SER A 60 11.04 -18.49 -1.50
CA SER A 60 11.42 -18.03 -2.84
C SER A 60 11.45 -16.49 -2.88
N PRO A 61 12.44 -15.83 -3.53
CA PRO A 61 12.54 -14.38 -3.61
C PRO A 61 11.53 -13.75 -4.58
N ARG A 62 10.24 -14.16 -4.50
CA ARG A 62 9.14 -13.69 -5.37
C ARG A 62 8.71 -12.25 -5.13
N TYR A 63 9.15 -11.66 -4.02
CA TYR A 63 8.81 -10.29 -3.66
C TYR A 63 10.07 -9.54 -3.25
N ARG A 64 10.14 -8.28 -3.66
CA ARG A 64 11.13 -7.30 -3.23
C ARG A 64 10.39 -6.16 -2.55
N ILE A 65 10.83 -5.78 -1.37
CA ILE A 65 10.07 -4.89 -0.49
C ILE A 65 10.97 -3.74 -0.03
N ALA A 66 10.44 -2.54 -0.06
CA ALA A 66 10.92 -1.37 0.66
C ALA A 66 9.86 -0.93 1.67
N ILE A 67 10.28 -0.51 2.87
CA ILE A 67 9.38 0.00 3.91
C ILE A 67 9.94 1.33 4.40
N LEU A 68 9.23 2.40 4.09
CA LEU A 68 9.58 3.77 4.44
C LEU A 68 8.56 4.30 5.44
N ALA A 69 8.96 4.44 6.70
CA ALA A 69 8.18 5.20 7.67
C ALA A 69 8.52 6.69 7.51
N TYR A 70 7.54 7.57 7.63
CA TYR A 70 7.79 8.99 7.45
C TYR A 70 7.03 9.89 8.44
N SER A 71 7.68 10.99 8.77
CA SER A 71 7.12 12.14 9.48
C SER A 71 7.63 13.42 8.78
N ASP A 72 8.39 14.27 9.43
CA ASP A 72 9.22 15.34 8.83
C ASP A 72 10.45 14.79 8.10
N GLU A 73 10.86 13.58 8.43
CA GLU A 73 11.93 12.82 7.79
C GLU A 73 11.43 11.45 7.32
N VAL A 74 12.20 10.82 6.42
CA VAL A 74 11.92 9.47 5.91
C VAL A 74 12.90 8.47 6.52
N TYR A 75 12.38 7.39 7.08
CA TYR A 75 13.12 6.32 7.74
C TYR A 75 12.97 5.03 6.95
N ASP A 76 14.07 4.57 6.34
CA ASP A 76 14.12 3.30 5.63
C ASP A 76 14.34 2.15 6.62
N LEU A 77 13.32 1.33 6.84
CA LEU A 77 13.35 0.26 7.84
C LEU A 77 14.16 -0.96 7.41
N LEU A 78 14.44 -1.07 6.12
CA LEU A 78 15.10 -2.25 5.56
C LEU A 78 16.48 -1.95 4.99
N ASP A 79 16.93 -0.70 5.00
CA ASP A 79 18.18 -0.23 4.33
C ASP A 79 18.14 -0.52 2.83
N GLY A 80 17.12 -0.01 2.13
CA GLY A 80 16.84 -0.22 0.72
C GLY A 80 15.91 -1.40 0.44
N VAL A 81 15.74 -1.71 -0.83
CA VAL A 81 14.89 -2.79 -1.28
C VAL A 81 15.49 -4.15 -0.91
N LYS A 82 14.74 -5.00 -0.22
CA LYS A 82 15.15 -6.36 0.17
C LYS A 82 14.22 -7.41 -0.40
N SER A 83 14.80 -8.56 -0.77
CA SER A 83 14.01 -9.73 -1.15
C SER A 83 13.35 -10.37 0.08
N ILE A 84 12.18 -10.98 -0.13
CA ILE A 84 11.36 -11.52 0.97
C ILE A 84 12.07 -12.63 1.77
N ASP A 85 12.92 -13.42 1.15
CA ASP A 85 13.74 -14.44 1.81
C ASP A 85 14.75 -13.81 2.80
N ARG A 86 15.35 -12.66 2.46
CA ARG A 86 16.21 -11.90 3.37
C ARG A 86 15.44 -11.30 4.53
N ILE A 87 14.23 -10.80 4.26
CA ILE A 87 13.35 -10.26 5.31
C ILE A 87 12.92 -11.39 6.27
N ALA A 88 12.55 -12.56 5.74
CA ALA A 88 12.20 -13.72 6.55
C ALA A 88 13.34 -14.15 7.50
N ASN A 89 14.58 -14.07 7.04
CA ASN A 89 15.76 -14.40 7.85
C ASN A 89 16.10 -13.32 8.91
N ARG A 90 15.65 -12.08 8.72
CA ARG A 90 15.87 -10.97 9.69
C ARG A 90 14.97 -11.08 10.92
N GLY A 91 13.86 -11.79 10.83
CA GLY A 91 12.85 -11.91 11.88
C GLY A 91 11.79 -10.79 11.82
N SER A 92 11.30 -10.35 12.98
CA SER A 92 10.26 -9.30 13.05
C SER A 92 10.81 -7.93 12.69
N LEU A 93 9.98 -7.10 12.07
CA LEU A 93 10.27 -5.67 11.88
C LEU A 93 10.29 -4.94 13.23
N PRO A 94 11.10 -3.89 13.37
CA PRO A 94 11.05 -3.05 14.56
C PRO A 94 9.68 -2.35 14.64
N PRO A 95 9.12 -2.14 15.84
CA PRO A 95 7.87 -1.41 15.99
C PRO A 95 8.07 0.06 15.60
N LEU A 96 7.05 0.62 14.96
CA LEU A 96 6.98 2.03 14.62
C LEU A 96 6.37 2.82 15.77
N TYR A 97 6.90 4.01 16.00
CA TYR A 97 6.43 4.92 17.04
C TYR A 97 6.04 6.26 16.44
N PRO A 98 4.90 6.85 16.85
CA PRO A 98 4.48 8.16 16.35
C PRO A 98 5.51 9.27 16.62
N LYS A 99 5.62 10.19 15.67
CA LYS A 99 6.42 11.42 15.72
C LYS A 99 5.52 12.65 15.60
N ARG A 100 6.06 13.85 15.26
CA ARG A 100 5.25 15.08 15.36
C ARG A 100 4.61 15.55 14.05
N PHE A 101 5.39 15.57 12.97
CA PHE A 101 5.00 16.21 11.70
C PHE A 101 4.71 15.17 10.61
N THR A 102 4.21 15.63 9.46
CA THR A 102 3.88 14.78 8.31
C THR A 102 4.33 15.45 7.01
N ASP A 103 5.36 14.93 6.35
CA ASP A 103 5.79 15.37 5.02
C ASP A 103 5.64 14.23 4.01
N THR A 104 4.42 14.05 3.54
CA THR A 104 4.05 13.01 2.58
C THR A 104 4.82 13.14 1.27
N ALA A 105 5.13 14.37 0.83
CA ALA A 105 5.87 14.61 -0.41
C ALA A 105 7.29 14.02 -0.33
N LYS A 106 7.97 14.12 0.80
CA LYS A 106 9.29 13.49 0.99
C LYS A 106 9.25 11.98 0.84
N ALA A 107 8.20 11.33 1.39
CA ALA A 107 8.03 9.89 1.29
C ALA A 107 7.85 9.46 -0.17
N PHE A 108 6.98 10.13 -0.92
CA PHE A 108 6.79 9.84 -2.35
C PHE A 108 8.02 10.17 -3.20
N LYS A 109 8.77 11.24 -2.90
CA LYS A 109 10.07 11.52 -3.57
C LYS A 109 11.08 10.38 -3.35
N GLN A 110 11.11 9.80 -2.16
CA GLN A 110 11.99 8.65 -1.91
C GLN A 110 11.52 7.40 -2.65
N ALA A 111 10.21 7.15 -2.69
CA ALA A 111 9.64 6.06 -3.49
C ALA A 111 9.90 6.25 -5.01
N GLU A 112 9.78 7.48 -5.52
CA GLU A 112 10.12 7.84 -6.91
C GLU A 112 11.58 7.49 -7.25
N LYS A 113 12.54 7.81 -6.37
CA LYS A 113 13.95 7.43 -6.55
C LYS A 113 14.17 5.92 -6.58
N ILE A 114 13.48 5.19 -5.68
CA ILE A 114 13.53 3.72 -5.68
C ILE A 114 13.02 3.19 -7.02
N LEU A 115 11.86 3.64 -7.49
CA LEU A 115 11.28 3.22 -8.76
C LEU A 115 12.21 3.52 -9.94
N GLN A 116 12.80 4.72 -10.01
CA GLN A 116 13.73 5.10 -11.08
C GLN A 116 14.97 4.18 -11.15
N SER A 117 15.41 3.67 -9.99
CA SER A 117 16.50 2.70 -9.92
C SER A 117 16.08 1.29 -10.33
N GLU A 118 14.90 0.84 -9.87
CA GLU A 118 14.43 -0.54 -9.96
C GLU A 118 13.81 -0.87 -11.33
N LEU A 119 13.01 0.03 -11.91
CA LEU A 119 12.24 -0.21 -13.13
C LEU A 119 13.11 -0.64 -14.33
N ARG A 120 14.36 -0.20 -14.37
CA ARG A 120 15.32 -0.56 -15.44
C ARG A 120 15.57 -2.07 -15.54
N ASN A 121 15.36 -2.80 -14.44
CA ASN A 121 15.59 -4.24 -14.34
C ASN A 121 14.28 -5.04 -14.22
N MET A 122 13.12 -4.41 -14.49
CA MET A 122 11.82 -5.01 -14.25
C MET A 122 11.01 -5.27 -15.54
N GLU A 123 11.65 -5.35 -16.70
CA GLU A 123 10.98 -5.52 -17.99
C GLU A 123 10.00 -6.71 -18.02
N HIS A 124 10.33 -7.80 -17.34
CA HIS A 124 9.52 -9.03 -17.29
C HIS A 124 8.84 -9.26 -15.93
N CYS A 125 8.90 -8.28 -15.04
CA CYS A 125 8.32 -8.37 -13.71
C CYS A 125 6.86 -7.89 -13.68
N PRO A 126 6.09 -8.27 -12.64
CA PRO A 126 4.84 -7.57 -12.33
C PRO A 126 5.10 -6.10 -12.08
N VAL A 127 4.10 -5.27 -12.41
CA VAL A 127 4.17 -3.84 -12.14
C VAL A 127 4.37 -3.56 -10.64
N PRO A 128 5.22 -2.57 -10.28
CA PRO A 128 5.37 -2.16 -8.89
C PRO A 128 4.09 -1.58 -8.30
N LEU A 129 3.93 -1.78 -6.99
CA LEU A 129 2.84 -1.20 -6.22
C LEU A 129 3.39 -0.43 -5.02
N ILE A 130 2.92 0.80 -4.84
CA ILE A 130 3.09 1.58 -3.63
C ILE A 130 1.83 1.44 -2.79
N CYS A 131 1.97 0.98 -1.53
CA CYS A 131 0.91 1.00 -0.54
C CYS A 131 1.21 2.11 0.48
N HIS A 132 0.43 3.17 0.44
CA HIS A 132 0.58 4.34 1.28
C HIS A 132 -0.49 4.33 2.37
N MET A 133 -0.06 4.33 3.64
CA MET A 133 -0.92 4.39 4.81
C MET A 133 -0.72 5.70 5.54
N MET A 134 -1.82 6.41 5.78
CA MET A 134 -1.82 7.70 6.46
C MET A 134 -3.14 7.95 7.20
N ASP A 135 -3.13 8.89 8.13
CA ASP A 135 -4.32 9.22 8.93
C ASP A 135 -4.66 10.72 8.97
N GLY A 136 -3.95 11.55 8.23
CA GLY A 136 -4.15 12.98 8.37
C GLY A 136 -3.67 13.85 7.21
N ILE A 137 -3.80 15.15 7.42
CA ILE A 137 -3.40 16.18 6.47
C ILE A 137 -1.88 16.32 6.53
N TYR A 138 -1.24 16.27 5.38
CA TYR A 138 0.19 16.53 5.29
C TYR A 138 0.53 17.99 5.55
N THR A 139 1.75 18.22 6.02
CA THR A 139 2.38 19.53 6.10
C THR A 139 3.46 19.61 5.03
N GLY A 140 3.66 20.81 4.44
CA GLY A 140 4.71 20.99 3.43
C GLY A 140 4.23 20.95 1.99
N GLU A 141 5.06 20.37 1.10
CA GLU A 141 4.81 20.34 -0.34
C GLU A 141 3.63 19.41 -0.71
N ASP A 142 2.91 19.78 -1.77
CA ASP A 142 1.83 18.94 -2.31
C ASP A 142 2.39 17.63 -2.88
N PRO A 143 1.99 16.45 -2.38
CA PRO A 143 2.44 15.18 -2.92
C PRO A 143 1.81 14.81 -4.27
N GLU A 144 0.67 15.39 -4.64
CA GLU A 144 -0.11 15.00 -5.83
C GLU A 144 0.72 15.05 -7.13
N PRO A 145 1.50 16.11 -7.43
CA PRO A 145 2.32 16.15 -8.65
C PRO A 145 3.41 15.07 -8.70
N ILE A 146 3.92 14.63 -7.53
CA ILE A 146 4.91 13.56 -7.45
C ILE A 146 4.23 12.21 -7.76
N VAL A 147 3.05 11.99 -7.17
CA VAL A 147 2.27 10.78 -7.39
C VAL A 147 1.82 10.65 -8.84
N GLU A 148 1.46 11.75 -9.49
CA GLU A 148 1.14 11.76 -10.93
C GLU A 148 2.34 11.30 -11.79
N ARG A 149 3.56 11.79 -11.50
CA ARG A 149 4.76 11.31 -12.17
C ARG A 149 5.02 9.82 -11.92
N ILE A 150 4.82 9.36 -10.67
CA ILE A 150 4.96 7.95 -10.31
C ILE A 150 3.96 7.09 -11.09
N LYS A 151 2.69 7.47 -11.13
CA LYS A 151 1.64 6.77 -11.88
C LYS A 151 1.86 6.78 -13.38
N ALA A 152 2.62 7.74 -13.90
CA ALA A 152 3.03 7.78 -15.31
C ALA A 152 4.21 6.84 -15.63
N MET A 153 4.97 6.39 -14.64
CA MET A 153 6.02 5.39 -14.83
C MET A 153 5.40 4.05 -15.20
N SER A 154 6.03 3.29 -16.09
CA SER A 154 5.51 2.03 -16.58
C SER A 154 6.59 1.02 -16.92
N ILE A 155 6.21 -0.24 -16.93
CA ILE A 155 6.89 -1.38 -17.52
C ILE A 155 5.91 -2.09 -18.48
N PRO A 156 6.32 -3.11 -19.25
CA PRO A 156 5.41 -3.79 -20.19
C PRO A 156 4.11 -4.32 -19.57
N ASP A 157 4.13 -4.74 -18.29
CA ASP A 157 2.94 -5.23 -17.58
C ASP A 157 1.92 -4.11 -17.29
N GLY A 158 2.38 -2.90 -16.98
CA GLY A 158 1.47 -1.78 -16.71
C GLY A 158 2.16 -0.53 -16.15
N GLN A 159 1.33 0.44 -15.75
CA GLN A 159 1.76 1.63 -15.01
C GLN A 159 1.89 1.31 -13.52
N VAL A 160 2.83 1.97 -12.84
CA VAL A 160 3.01 1.85 -11.38
C VAL A 160 1.68 2.11 -10.66
N LEU A 161 1.34 1.20 -9.76
CA LEU A 161 0.11 1.28 -8.97
C LEU A 161 0.35 2.02 -7.66
N VAL A 162 -0.59 2.88 -7.29
CA VAL A 162 -0.61 3.59 -6.01
C VAL A 162 -1.92 3.28 -5.30
N GLU A 163 -1.79 2.65 -4.16
CA GLU A 163 -2.85 2.37 -3.21
C GLU A 163 -2.74 3.30 -2.01
N ASN A 164 -3.86 3.89 -1.59
CA ASN A 164 -3.95 4.70 -0.39
C ASN A 164 -4.89 4.08 0.63
N ILE A 165 -4.42 3.87 1.86
CA ILE A 165 -5.22 3.46 3.01
C ILE A 165 -5.33 4.68 3.94
N PHE A 166 -6.51 5.29 3.97
CA PHE A 166 -6.77 6.48 4.78
C PHE A 166 -7.42 6.11 6.11
N ILE A 167 -6.63 6.14 7.18
CA ILE A 167 -7.06 5.76 8.53
C ILE A 167 -7.79 6.95 9.15
N THR A 168 -9.11 6.83 9.34
CA THR A 168 -9.94 7.90 9.87
C THR A 168 -11.13 7.32 10.64
N GLU A 169 -11.59 8.05 11.67
CA GLU A 169 -12.85 7.77 12.34
C GLU A 169 -14.05 8.42 11.63
N ASP A 170 -13.79 9.40 10.77
CA ASP A 170 -14.84 10.18 10.12
C ASP A 170 -15.59 9.30 9.10
N ALA A 171 -16.73 8.82 9.56
CA ALA A 171 -17.66 7.98 8.83
C ALA A 171 -18.54 8.78 7.84
N SER A 172 -17.98 9.76 7.17
CA SER A 172 -18.69 10.46 6.08
C SER A 172 -18.88 9.58 4.84
N THR A 173 -18.14 8.48 4.76
CA THR A 173 -18.53 7.33 3.97
C THR A 173 -19.45 6.48 4.86
N SER A 174 -20.67 6.18 4.40
CA SER A 174 -21.60 5.28 5.06
C SER A 174 -20.83 4.10 5.68
N ARG A 175 -20.97 3.91 7.00
CA ARG A 175 -20.23 2.91 7.77
C ARG A 175 -20.24 1.58 7.01
N ILE A 176 -19.05 1.20 6.47
CA ILE A 176 -18.90 -0.07 5.78
C ILE A 176 -19.00 -1.16 6.85
N ARG A 177 -20.18 -1.74 6.98
CA ARG A 177 -20.48 -2.77 7.98
C ARG A 177 -20.01 -4.16 7.55
N ASP A 178 -19.95 -4.36 6.25
CA ASP A 178 -19.51 -5.62 5.64
C ASP A 178 -18.46 -5.31 4.57
N THR A 179 -17.22 -5.61 4.88
CA THR A 179 -16.08 -5.41 3.97
C THR A 179 -16.19 -6.26 2.71
N ARG A 180 -16.86 -7.43 2.78
CA ARG A 180 -17.06 -8.29 1.61
C ARG A 180 -18.10 -7.74 0.64
N ALA A 181 -19.09 -7.05 1.16
CA ALA A 181 -20.13 -6.39 0.37
C ALA A 181 -19.71 -4.99 -0.13
N TRP A 182 -18.55 -4.48 0.32
CA TRP A 182 -18.05 -3.18 -0.08
C TRP A 182 -17.74 -3.15 -1.58
N LYS A 183 -18.28 -2.13 -2.27
CA LYS A 183 -18.17 -1.99 -3.74
C LYS A 183 -16.88 -1.33 -4.22
N GLY A 184 -16.03 -0.88 -3.32
CA GLY A 184 -14.87 -0.06 -3.62
C GLY A 184 -15.15 1.45 -3.59
N MET A 185 -14.10 2.25 -3.53
CA MET A 185 -14.18 3.71 -3.68
C MET A 185 -14.26 4.05 -5.16
N MET A 186 -15.38 4.62 -5.61
CA MET A 186 -15.53 5.04 -7.01
C MET A 186 -15.00 6.46 -7.20
N PRO A 187 -14.58 6.84 -8.43
CA PRO A 187 -14.13 8.22 -8.72
C PRO A 187 -15.17 9.29 -8.37
N ASP A 188 -16.45 8.97 -8.53
CA ASP A 188 -17.60 9.83 -8.21
C ASP A 188 -18.15 9.65 -6.80
N SER A 189 -17.57 8.75 -5.98
CA SER A 189 -17.95 8.60 -4.57
C SER A 189 -17.78 9.92 -3.83
N PHE A 190 -18.82 10.31 -3.09
CA PHE A 190 -18.77 11.48 -2.25
C PHE A 190 -17.80 11.27 -1.08
N VAL A 191 -16.94 12.25 -0.85
CA VAL A 191 -16.07 12.35 0.33
C VAL A 191 -16.20 13.74 0.93
N VAL A 192 -16.10 13.84 2.26
CA VAL A 192 -16.47 15.07 2.98
C VAL A 192 -15.40 16.15 2.94
N ASP A 193 -14.15 15.78 2.85
CA ASP A 193 -13.05 16.70 2.98
C ASP A 193 -12.21 16.79 1.69
N PRO A 194 -11.62 17.98 1.38
CA PRO A 194 -10.80 18.16 0.19
C PRO A 194 -9.58 17.25 0.13
N TYR A 195 -9.15 16.73 1.27
CA TYR A 195 -8.00 15.89 1.39
C TYR A 195 -8.29 14.46 0.88
N SER A 196 -9.46 13.92 1.27
CA SER A 196 -9.94 12.65 0.72
C SER A 196 -10.15 12.72 -0.79
N GLU A 197 -10.63 13.86 -1.33
CA GLU A 197 -10.69 14.09 -2.77
C GLU A 197 -9.31 14.03 -3.44
N LYS A 198 -8.30 14.58 -2.79
CA LYS A 198 -6.92 14.48 -3.27
C LYS A 198 -6.42 13.03 -3.26
N LEU A 199 -6.67 12.28 -2.19
CA LEU A 199 -6.29 10.87 -2.11
C LEU A 199 -6.95 10.03 -3.21
N LYS A 200 -8.21 10.32 -3.58
CA LYS A 200 -8.86 9.69 -4.74
C LYS A 200 -8.05 9.90 -6.02
N ARG A 201 -7.62 11.14 -6.32
CA ARG A 201 -6.81 11.44 -7.51
C ARG A 201 -5.42 10.79 -7.45
N MET A 202 -4.84 10.70 -6.27
CA MET A 202 -3.57 10.02 -6.03
C MET A 202 -3.66 8.50 -6.14
N SER A 203 -4.84 7.92 -6.08
CA SER A 203 -5.04 6.47 -6.15
C SER A 203 -5.13 5.98 -7.59
N SER A 204 -4.61 4.78 -7.84
CA SER A 204 -4.80 4.09 -9.12
C SER A 204 -6.19 3.46 -9.21
N VAL A 205 -6.69 3.23 -10.42
CA VAL A 205 -7.84 2.35 -10.63
C VAL A 205 -7.40 0.91 -10.38
N ILE A 206 -8.23 0.13 -9.69
CA ILE A 206 -7.96 -1.30 -9.45
C ILE A 206 -7.94 -2.02 -10.81
N PRO A 207 -6.81 -2.64 -11.21
CA PRO A 207 -6.74 -3.42 -12.43
C PRO A 207 -7.71 -4.60 -12.42
N GLU A 208 -8.21 -5.01 -13.59
CA GLU A 208 -9.19 -6.10 -13.68
C GLU A 208 -8.68 -7.40 -13.05
N SER A 209 -7.42 -7.77 -13.29
CA SER A 209 -6.81 -8.97 -12.68
C SER A 209 -6.80 -8.94 -11.15
N TYR A 210 -6.57 -7.76 -10.54
CA TYR A 210 -6.66 -7.60 -9.08
C TYR A 210 -8.11 -7.67 -8.60
N ARG A 211 -9.04 -7.07 -9.33
CA ARG A 211 -10.46 -7.13 -9.04
C ARG A 211 -10.98 -8.56 -9.07
N GLU A 212 -10.60 -9.35 -10.08
CA GLU A 212 -10.96 -10.76 -10.20
C GLU A 212 -10.47 -11.57 -9.01
N MET A 213 -9.20 -11.41 -8.60
CA MET A 213 -8.67 -12.06 -7.39
C MET A 213 -9.44 -11.68 -6.13
N MET A 214 -9.83 -10.40 -5.99
CA MET A 214 -10.64 -9.96 -4.85
C MET A 214 -12.03 -10.62 -4.88
N MET A 215 -12.65 -10.75 -6.05
CA MET A 215 -13.94 -11.43 -6.21
C MET A 215 -13.84 -12.92 -5.88
N GLU A 216 -12.80 -13.62 -6.32
CA GLU A 216 -12.52 -15.01 -5.96
C GLU A 216 -12.31 -15.19 -4.45
N SER A 217 -11.78 -14.16 -3.79
CA SER A 217 -11.63 -14.10 -2.32
C SER A 217 -12.93 -13.69 -1.59
N GLY A 218 -14.03 -13.50 -2.32
CA GLY A 218 -15.37 -13.20 -1.78
C GLY A 218 -15.66 -11.72 -1.57
N TYR A 219 -14.87 -10.80 -2.14
CA TYR A 219 -15.14 -9.36 -2.10
C TYR A 219 -15.95 -8.91 -3.34
N SER A 220 -16.75 -7.85 -3.17
CA SER A 220 -17.71 -7.40 -4.21
C SER A 220 -17.27 -6.11 -4.92
N VAL A 221 -15.97 -5.93 -5.17
CA VAL A 221 -15.41 -4.70 -5.74
C VAL A 221 -15.91 -4.46 -7.16
N GLN A 222 -16.40 -3.26 -7.43
CA GLN A 222 -16.91 -2.87 -8.74
C GLN A 222 -15.76 -2.51 -9.70
N LYS A 223 -16.02 -2.70 -11.00
CA LYS A 223 -15.12 -2.26 -12.06
C LYS A 223 -14.98 -0.74 -12.04
N GLY A 224 -13.74 -0.25 -12.12
CA GLY A 224 -13.42 1.18 -12.06
C GLY A 224 -13.24 1.73 -10.64
N ALA A 225 -13.37 0.88 -9.60
CA ALA A 225 -13.03 1.29 -8.25
C ALA A 225 -11.55 1.67 -8.12
N LEU A 226 -11.27 2.62 -7.24
CA LEU A 226 -9.95 3.11 -6.94
C LEU A 226 -9.26 2.25 -5.87
N MET A 227 -7.95 2.18 -5.94
CA MET A 227 -7.09 1.64 -4.88
C MET A 227 -7.01 2.64 -3.71
N MET A 228 -8.18 3.04 -3.21
CA MET A 228 -8.35 3.89 -2.03
C MET A 228 -9.26 3.19 -1.05
N LEU A 229 -8.73 2.87 0.12
CA LEU A 229 -9.47 2.21 1.18
C LEU A 229 -9.69 3.17 2.35
N PRO A 230 -10.95 3.39 2.73
CA PRO A 230 -11.25 4.12 3.96
C PRO A 230 -10.92 3.20 5.14
N GLY A 231 -9.81 3.47 5.83
CA GLY A 231 -9.35 2.73 7.00
C GLY A 231 -10.17 3.07 8.26
N THR A 232 -11.51 2.94 8.17
CA THR A 232 -12.43 3.22 9.28
C THR A 232 -12.61 2.03 10.23
N SER A 233 -11.98 0.91 9.93
CA SER A 233 -11.94 -0.29 10.78
C SER A 233 -10.66 -1.08 10.53
N LYS A 234 -10.30 -1.95 11.48
CA LYS A 234 -9.17 -2.88 11.34
C LYS A 234 -9.32 -3.80 10.14
N ASP A 235 -10.53 -4.23 9.82
CA ASP A 235 -10.81 -5.11 8.70
C ASP A 235 -10.53 -4.43 7.35
N LEU A 236 -10.85 -3.15 7.20
CA LEU A 236 -10.57 -2.38 5.99
C LEU A 236 -9.08 -2.09 5.82
N ILE A 237 -8.38 -1.78 6.91
CA ILE A 237 -6.91 -1.63 6.89
C ILE A 237 -6.26 -2.95 6.49
N SER A 238 -6.72 -4.07 7.07
CA SER A 238 -6.24 -5.40 6.73
C SER A 238 -6.53 -5.77 5.27
N LEU A 239 -7.70 -5.40 4.75
CA LEU A 239 -8.05 -5.62 3.34
C LEU A 239 -7.09 -4.88 2.40
N GLY A 240 -6.78 -3.61 2.67
CA GLY A 240 -5.82 -2.84 1.88
C GLY A 240 -4.44 -3.49 1.89
N LEU A 241 -3.93 -3.82 3.06
CA LEU A 241 -2.65 -4.53 3.17
C LEU A 241 -2.65 -5.86 2.41
N GLN A 242 -3.76 -6.62 2.42
CA GLN A 242 -3.88 -7.84 1.64
C GLN A 242 -3.90 -7.57 0.14
N MET A 243 -4.59 -6.51 -0.31
CA MET A 243 -4.63 -6.10 -1.71
C MET A 243 -3.24 -5.72 -2.20
N SER A 244 -2.46 -4.96 -1.42
CA SER A 244 -1.09 -4.58 -1.77
C SER A 244 -0.15 -5.78 -1.99
N ALA A 245 -0.37 -6.87 -1.27
CA ALA A 245 0.42 -8.09 -1.37
C ALA A 245 -0.12 -9.10 -2.42
N SER A 246 -1.22 -8.76 -3.08
CA SER A 246 -1.85 -9.61 -4.09
C SER A 246 -1.25 -9.29 -5.45
N THR A 247 -0.50 -10.22 -6.02
CA THR A 247 -0.10 -10.20 -7.43
C THR A 247 -0.89 -11.25 -8.17
N PRO A 248 -1.17 -11.09 -9.48
CA PRO A 248 -1.82 -12.12 -10.29
C PRO A 248 -1.16 -13.49 -10.07
N MET A 249 -1.98 -14.53 -9.94
CA MET A 249 -1.53 -15.91 -9.76
C MET A 249 -1.54 -16.68 -11.08
#